data_eb0d2fad08b666d7e6e0ec99b30f2263
#
_entry.id   eb0d2fad08b666d7e6e0ec99b30f2263
#
_cell.length_a   1.000
_cell.length_b   1.000
_cell.length_c   1.000
_cell.angle_alpha   90.00
_cell.angle_beta   90.00
_cell.angle_gamma   90.00
#
_symmetry.space_group_name_H-M   'P 1'
#
loop_
_entity.id
_entity.type
_entity.pdbx_description
1 polymer ?
#
loop_
_entity_poly.entity_id
_entity_poly.type
_entity_poly.pdbx_seq_one_letter_code
_entity_poly.pdbx_strand_id
1 'polypeptide(L)' 'SSGRRGRPKENRELKKRISLSVLPSLYEDIQKIAYVQRKSTSEVVQEMMEEYRKRNIEKLGEYDRLQTEV' A
#
# COMPACT_ATOMS: atom_id res chain seq x y z
N SER A 1 -22.78 -17.16 17.51
CA SER A 1 -22.35 -16.97 17.33
C SER A 1 -22.03 -16.82 16.98
N SER A 2 -22.16 -16.74 17.10
CA SER A 2 -21.70 -16.42 16.84
C SER A 2 -21.18 -16.07 16.31
N GLY A 3 -21.28 -15.98 16.45
CA GLY A 3 -20.66 -15.53 15.98
C GLY A 3 -20.43 -15.23 15.41
N ARG A 4 -20.42 -15.01 15.34
CA ARG A 4 -20.07 -14.65 14.88
C ARG A 4 -19.59 -14.24 14.46
N ARG A 5 -19.49 -14.07 14.29
CA ARG A 5 -18.91 -13.68 13.89
C ARG A 5 -18.61 -13.11 13.26
N GLY A 6 -18.55 -12.79 13.07
CA GLY A 6 -18.22 -12.29 12.48
C GLY A 6 -18.18 -11.63 11.89
N ARG A 7 -18.03 -11.20 11.64
CA ARG A 7 -17.87 -10.51 11.18
C ARG A 7 -17.87 -9.97 10.16
N PRO A 8 -18.00 -9.69 9.88
CA PRO A 8 -18.10 -9.18 8.73
C PRO A 8 -17.08 -8.57 8.10
N LYS A 9 -16.99 -8.48 7.36
CA LYS A 9 -16.24 -8.02 6.82
C LYS A 9 -16.08 -6.90 6.55
N GLU A 10 -16.01 -6.78 6.62
CA GLU A 10 -15.85 -5.70 6.66
C GLU A 10 -15.20 -5.08 5.57
N ASN A 11 -14.95 -4.03 5.41
CA ASN A 11 -14.34 -3.30 4.41
C ASN A 11 -12.88 -3.30 4.46
N ARG A 12 -12.36 -4.14 5.34
CA ARG A 12 -11.00 -4.17 5.53
C ARG A 12 -10.34 -5.00 4.52
N GLU A 13 -9.40 -4.41 3.83
CA GLU A 13 -8.60 -5.10 2.85
C GLU A 13 -7.50 -5.89 3.51
N LEU A 14 -7.31 -7.12 3.13
CA LEU A 14 -6.25 -7.94 3.69
C LEU A 14 -4.95 -7.64 2.98
N LYS A 15 -3.87 -7.63 3.74
CA LYS A 15 -2.55 -7.41 3.18
C LYS A 15 -2.13 -8.58 2.34
N LYS A 16 -1.47 -8.30 1.25
CA LYS A 16 -1.06 -9.30 0.31
C LYS A 16 0.45 -9.25 0.17
N ARG A 17 1.06 -10.39 0.09
CA ARG A 17 2.50 -10.45 -0.09
C ARG A 17 2.83 -10.20 -1.55
N ILE A 18 3.69 -9.24 -1.79
CA ILE A 18 4.08 -8.85 -3.13
C ILE A 18 5.59 -8.79 -3.22
N SER A 19 6.15 -9.31 -4.30
CA SER A 19 7.58 -9.25 -4.54
C SER A 19 7.90 -8.10 -5.47
N LEU A 20 8.86 -7.29 -5.06
CA LEU A 20 9.29 -6.16 -5.85
C LEU A 20 10.80 -6.14 -5.92
N SER A 21 11.33 -5.71 -7.06
CA SER A 21 12.75 -5.50 -7.20
C SER A 21 13.01 -4.02 -6.93
N VAL A 22 13.88 -3.74 -5.97
CA VAL A 22 14.20 -2.36 -5.65
C VAL A 22 15.71 -2.21 -5.59
N LEU A 23 16.16 -0.98 -5.73
CA LEU A 23 17.59 -0.69 -5.60
C LEU A 23 17.99 -0.85 -4.14
N PRO A 24 19.09 -1.56 -3.88
CA PRO A 24 19.53 -1.78 -2.51
C PRO A 24 19.76 -0.47 -1.74
N SER A 25 20.33 0.53 -2.40
CA SER A 25 20.62 1.78 -1.71
C SER A 25 19.35 2.49 -1.27
N LEU A 26 18.33 2.46 -2.11
CA LEU A 26 17.06 3.06 -1.75
C LEU A 26 16.42 2.33 -0.58
N TYR A 27 16.45 1.02 -0.66
CA TYR A 27 15.84 0.22 0.38
C TYR A 27 16.54 0.44 1.72
N GLU A 28 17.86 0.53 1.68
CA GLU A 28 18.63 0.79 2.89
C GLU A 28 18.25 2.13 3.51
N ASP A 29 18.10 3.14 2.69
CA ASP A 29 17.74 4.45 3.18
C ASP A 29 16.37 4.43 3.83
N ILE A 30 15.45 3.69 3.22
CA ILE A 30 14.10 3.56 3.79
C ILE A 30 14.16 2.86 5.13
N GLN A 31 15.00 1.83 5.24
CA GLN A 31 15.15 1.14 6.51
C GLN A 31 15.69 2.07 7.59
N LYS A 32 16.64 2.91 7.22
CA LYS A 32 17.21 3.86 8.18
C LYS A 32 16.19 4.87 8.63
N ILE A 33 15.38 5.35 7.70
CA ILE A 33 14.33 6.30 8.03
C ILE A 33 13.31 5.66 8.97
N ALA A 34 12.95 4.43 8.66
CA ALA A 34 12.00 3.71 9.50
C ALA A 34 12.55 3.57 10.91
N TYR A 35 13.81 3.26 11.01
CA TYR A 35 14.44 3.10 12.32
C TYR A 35 14.36 4.38 13.14
N VAL A 36 14.67 5.51 12.52
CA VAL A 36 14.64 6.79 13.21
C VAL A 36 13.21 7.13 13.64
N GLN A 37 12.24 6.80 12.80
CA GLN A 37 10.85 7.08 13.11
C GLN A 37 10.22 6.03 14.01
N ARG A 38 11.00 5.01 14.36
CA ARG A 38 10.51 3.93 15.20
C ARG A 38 9.33 3.21 14.61
N LYS A 39 9.43 2.97 13.32
CA LYS A 39 8.42 2.23 12.57
C LYS A 39 9.08 1.06 11.89
N SER A 40 8.27 0.10 11.47
CA SER A 40 8.81 -0.98 10.69
C SER A 40 8.97 -0.51 9.25
N THR A 41 9.85 -1.19 8.51
CA THR A 41 10.04 -0.84 7.11
C THR A 41 8.74 -1.02 6.34
N SER A 42 7.97 -2.05 6.67
CA SER A 42 6.69 -2.28 6.02
C SER A 42 5.75 -1.10 6.19
N GLU A 43 5.73 -0.54 7.39
CA GLU A 43 4.85 0.59 7.66
C GLU A 43 5.24 1.80 6.82
N VAL A 44 6.53 2.05 6.72
CA VAL A 44 7.01 3.18 5.94
C VAL A 44 6.70 2.99 4.47
N VAL A 45 6.92 1.78 3.97
CA VAL A 45 6.62 1.48 2.58
C VAL A 45 5.14 1.67 2.29
N GLN A 46 4.30 1.21 3.19
CA GLN A 46 2.87 1.37 3.01
C GLN A 46 2.47 2.84 3.00
N GLU A 47 3.05 3.63 3.89
CA GLU A 47 2.77 5.05 3.91
C GLU A 47 3.18 5.73 2.61
N MET A 48 4.34 5.32 2.08
CA MET A 48 4.79 5.87 0.82
C MET A 48 3.83 5.54 -0.31
N MET A 49 3.37 4.32 -0.33
CA MET A 49 2.44 3.90 -1.37
C MET A 49 1.12 4.64 -1.28
N GLU A 50 0.62 4.80 -0.07
CA GLU A 50 -0.64 5.52 0.13
C GLU A 50 -0.51 6.98 -0.28
N GLU A 51 0.61 7.57 0.07
CA GLU A 51 0.87 8.95 -0.26
C GLU A 51 0.95 9.15 -1.77
N TYR A 52 1.66 8.25 -2.43
CA TYR A 52 1.80 8.31 -3.86
C TYR A 52 0.46 8.14 -4.55
N ARG A 53 -0.34 7.21 -4.06
CA ARG A 53 -1.68 6.98 -4.62
C ARG A 53 -2.54 8.22 -4.47
N LYS A 54 -2.46 8.84 -3.31
CA LYS A 54 -3.24 10.02 -3.03
C LYS A 54 -2.89 11.17 -3.98
N ARG A 55 -1.63 11.35 -4.25
CA ARG A 55 -1.18 12.38 -5.16
C ARG A 55 -1.57 12.12 -6.59
N ASN A 56 -1.75 10.86 -6.93
CA ASN A 56 -2.02 10.46 -8.30
C ASN A 56 -3.38 9.83 -8.45
N ILE A 57 -4.30 10.22 -7.60
CA ILE A 57 -5.62 9.62 -7.60
C ILE A 57 -6.34 9.80 -8.95
N GLU A 58 -6.11 10.90 -9.62
CA GLU A 58 -6.75 11.13 -10.91
C GLU A 58 -6.27 10.15 -11.96
N LYS A 59 -5.07 9.61 -11.78
CA LYS A 59 -4.56 8.63 -12.74
C LYS A 59 -5.39 7.37 -12.73
N LEU A 60 -6.00 7.06 -11.61
CA LEU A 60 -6.87 5.89 -11.52
C LEU A 60 -8.09 6.07 -12.38
N GLY A 61 -8.67 7.26 -12.35
CA GLY A 61 -9.80 7.57 -13.21
C GLY A 61 -9.42 7.52 -14.68
N GLU A 62 -8.23 7.99 -14.97
CA GLU A 62 -7.71 7.97 -16.32
C GLU A 62 -7.56 6.53 -16.82
N TYR A 63 -7.05 5.68 -15.96
CA TYR A 63 -6.87 4.28 -16.30
C TYR A 63 -8.22 3.63 -16.64
N ASP A 64 -9.22 3.88 -15.81
CA ASP A 64 -10.54 3.33 -16.03
C ASP A 64 -11.11 3.79 -17.36
N ARG A 65 -10.90 5.06 -17.67
CA ARG A 65 -11.38 5.62 -18.91
C ARG A 65 -10.71 4.97 -20.10
N LEU A 66 -9.41 4.75 -20.02
CA LEU A 66 -8.66 4.10 -21.10
C LEU A 66 -9.14 2.68 -21.31
N GLN A 67 -9.47 1.98 -20.24
CA GLN A 67 -9.96 0.62 -20.36
C GLN A 67 -11.33 0.58 -21.02
N THR A 68 -12.13 1.57 -20.73
CA THR A 68 -13.48 1.61 -21.25
C THR A 68 -13.54 1.93 -22.73
N GLU A 69 -12.57 2.64 -23.20
CA GLU A 69 -12.55 3.06 -24.58
C GLU A 69 -12.14 1.99 -25.57
N VAL A 70 -11.73 0.87 -25.11
CA VAL A 70 -11.33 -0.21 -25.99
C VAL A 70 -12.53 -0.93 -26.68
#